data_18d4d5ccc69980c3f44a03503c37790d
#
_entry.id   18d4d5ccc69980c3f44a03503c37790d
#
_cell.length_a   1.000
_cell.length_b   1.000
_cell.length_c   1.000
_cell.angle_alpha   90.00
_cell.angle_beta   90.00
_cell.angle_gamma   90.00
#
_symmetry.space_group_name_H-M   'P 1'
#
loop_
_entity.id
_entity.type
_entity.pdbx_description
1 polymer ?
#
loop_
_entity_poly.entity_id
_entity_poly.type
_entity_poly.pdbx_seq_one_letter_code
_entity_poly.pdbx_strand_id
1 'polypeptide(L)'
;MRRVFALILVAALLCTALVGCGGREKTDLHNATSLADLKGATIGAQTGTFHLEALDQVDGIAKKDFADFTDLLNALKSGAIDGYVAEEPTALEVCGKDDTLTYLPFVNNSTGFTATDEETGIAVAFKTGSEMVAQVNDIIAGISTETRQALMAQIVALSASPDTQSSDAMILASGNTDTSNGTLKIAMECAYAPFNWTQTTDANGAVPIQGQDGMYANGYDVQVAKYIAAELGMALEVYSYVWDSLIPAVQSGAVDAIIAGMSPTAEREEQVDFTDCYYNSNLVVIIKK
;
A
#
# COMPACT_ATOMS: atom_id res chain seq x y z
N MET A 1 -7.36 -67.31 -11.39
CA MET A 1 -6.17 -66.45 -11.29
C MET A 1 -6.33 -65.08 -11.98
N ARG A 2 -6.88 -64.96 -13.21
CA ARG A 2 -7.04 -63.62 -13.88
C ARG A 2 -7.96 -62.61 -13.20
N ARG A 3 -8.97 -63.04 -12.42
CA ARG A 3 -9.93 -62.12 -11.75
C ARG A 3 -9.41 -61.59 -10.40
N VAL A 4 -8.48 -62.26 -9.74
CA VAL A 4 -7.86 -61.81 -8.48
C VAL A 4 -6.78 -60.74 -8.77
N PHE A 5 -6.06 -60.87 -9.87
CA PHE A 5 -5.08 -59.85 -10.30
C PHE A 5 -5.73 -58.52 -10.68
N ALA A 6 -6.95 -58.52 -11.29
CA ALA A 6 -7.67 -57.32 -11.65
C ALA A 6 -8.17 -56.53 -10.42
N LEU A 7 -8.55 -57.23 -9.34
CA LEU A 7 -8.98 -56.59 -8.08
C LEU A 7 -7.84 -55.97 -7.29
N ILE A 8 -6.65 -56.57 -7.34
CA ILE A 8 -5.45 -56.01 -6.70
C ILE A 8 -4.94 -54.74 -7.41
N LEU A 9 -5.03 -54.72 -8.75
CA LEU A 9 -4.64 -53.53 -9.55
C LEU A 9 -5.59 -52.34 -9.34
N VAL A 10 -6.90 -52.58 -9.15
CA VAL A 10 -7.89 -51.52 -8.88
C VAL A 10 -7.73 -50.99 -7.48
N ALA A 11 -7.41 -51.83 -6.46
CA ALA A 11 -7.12 -51.40 -5.12
C ALA A 11 -5.82 -50.56 -5.00
N ALA A 12 -4.79 -50.90 -5.80
CA ALA A 12 -3.54 -50.12 -5.88
C ALA A 12 -3.74 -48.75 -6.54
N LEU A 13 -4.62 -48.62 -7.54
CA LEU A 13 -4.95 -47.34 -8.18
C LEU A 13 -5.83 -46.43 -7.27
N LEU A 14 -6.65 -47.02 -6.40
CA LEU A 14 -7.45 -46.22 -5.46
C LEU A 14 -6.63 -45.68 -4.26
N CYS A 15 -5.51 -46.33 -3.91
CA CYS A 15 -4.61 -45.81 -2.86
C CYS A 15 -3.69 -44.67 -3.34
N THR A 16 -3.47 -44.51 -4.65
CA THR A 16 -2.68 -43.38 -5.19
C THR A 16 -3.48 -42.10 -5.41
N ALA A 17 -4.82 -42.16 -5.33
CA ALA A 17 -5.69 -40.97 -5.47
C ALA A 17 -5.89 -40.19 -4.15
N LEU A 18 -5.33 -40.65 -3.01
CA LEU A 18 -5.44 -40.00 -1.71
C LEU A 18 -4.15 -39.24 -1.29
N VAL A 19 -3.14 -39.16 -2.15
CA VAL A 19 -1.92 -38.37 -1.92
C VAL A 19 -1.92 -37.12 -2.82
N GLY A 20 -2.98 -36.36 -2.82
CA GLY A 20 -3.15 -35.20 -3.70
C GLY A 20 -3.91 -34.03 -3.11
N CYS A 21 -3.75 -33.78 -1.79
CA CYS A 21 -4.03 -32.50 -1.19
C CYS A 21 -3.08 -32.29 -0.02
N GLY A 22 -1.79 -32.22 -0.31
CA GLY A 22 -0.81 -31.66 0.61
C GLY A 22 -1.06 -30.17 0.66
N GLY A 23 -2.05 -29.72 1.43
CA GLY A 23 -2.16 -28.31 1.78
C GLY A 23 -0.82 -27.92 2.42
N ARG A 24 -0.27 -26.77 2.02
CA ARG A 24 0.91 -26.19 2.65
C ARG A 24 0.69 -26.19 4.17
N GLU A 25 1.65 -26.66 4.95
CA GLU A 25 1.63 -26.53 6.40
C GLU A 25 1.65 -25.02 6.73
N LYS A 26 0.65 -24.56 7.47
CA LYS A 26 0.53 -23.15 7.86
C LYS A 26 1.32 -22.93 9.13
N THR A 27 2.05 -21.82 9.18
CA THR A 27 2.74 -21.39 10.38
C THR A 27 1.78 -20.59 11.26
N ASP A 28 1.66 -20.97 12.55
CA ASP A 28 0.89 -20.19 13.52
C ASP A 28 1.72 -18.97 13.95
N LEU A 29 1.24 -17.78 13.59
CA LEU A 29 1.89 -16.50 13.86
C LEU A 29 1.22 -15.70 14.99
N HIS A 30 0.15 -16.20 15.62
CA HIS A 30 -0.64 -15.44 16.60
C HIS A 30 0.16 -14.93 17.81
N ASN A 31 1.23 -15.63 18.16
CA ASN A 31 2.08 -15.29 19.30
C ASN A 31 3.42 -14.66 18.86
N ALA A 32 3.58 -14.29 17.59
CA ALA A 32 4.80 -13.67 17.11
C ALA A 32 4.96 -12.26 17.71
N THR A 33 6.12 -12.00 18.28
CA THR A 33 6.48 -10.73 18.94
C THR A 33 7.70 -10.06 18.32
N SER A 34 8.37 -10.78 17.42
CA SER A 34 9.56 -10.33 16.71
C SER A 34 9.65 -10.98 15.32
N LEU A 35 10.52 -10.45 14.45
CA LEU A 35 10.76 -11.03 13.12
C LEU A 35 11.26 -12.48 13.19
N ALA A 36 11.99 -12.86 14.22
CA ALA A 36 12.49 -14.23 14.37
C ALA A 36 11.36 -15.27 14.52
N ASP A 37 10.20 -14.85 15.02
CA ASP A 37 9.03 -15.71 15.21
C ASP A 37 8.30 -16.01 13.87
N LEU A 38 8.66 -15.30 12.78
CA LEU A 38 8.12 -15.54 11.44
C LEU A 38 8.75 -16.77 10.75
N LYS A 39 9.77 -17.39 11.33
CA LYS A 39 10.48 -18.52 10.74
C LYS A 39 9.53 -19.67 10.35
N GLY A 40 9.68 -20.14 9.12
CA GLY A 40 8.84 -21.18 8.53
C GLY A 40 7.60 -20.66 7.82
N ALA A 41 7.23 -19.40 8.05
CA ALA A 41 6.07 -18.79 7.41
C ALA A 41 6.32 -18.49 5.93
N THR A 42 5.23 -18.35 5.19
CA THR A 42 5.22 -17.75 3.85
C THR A 42 4.67 -16.34 3.95
N ILE A 43 5.50 -15.35 3.71
CA ILE A 43 5.15 -13.94 3.83
C ILE A 43 5.14 -13.28 2.45
N GLY A 44 4.07 -12.54 2.16
CA GLY A 44 3.90 -11.78 0.93
C GLY A 44 4.34 -10.33 1.06
N ALA A 45 4.72 -9.73 -0.07
CA ALA A 45 4.92 -8.29 -0.22
C ALA A 45 4.67 -7.86 -1.67
N GLN A 46 4.43 -6.57 -1.91
CA GLN A 46 4.27 -6.05 -3.26
C GLN A 46 5.62 -5.99 -3.98
N THR A 47 5.64 -6.40 -5.24
CA THR A 47 6.81 -6.35 -6.12
C THR A 47 7.32 -4.92 -6.27
N GLY A 48 8.65 -4.75 -6.30
CA GLY A 48 9.27 -3.43 -6.49
C GLY A 48 9.08 -2.46 -5.32
N THR A 49 8.83 -2.97 -4.10
CA THR A 49 8.71 -2.16 -2.87
C THR A 49 9.76 -2.54 -1.84
N PHE A 50 10.08 -1.59 -0.95
CA PHE A 50 10.92 -1.87 0.22
C PHE A 50 10.35 -3.00 1.10
N HIS A 51 9.02 -3.20 1.11
CA HIS A 51 8.39 -4.32 1.83
C HIS A 51 8.96 -5.68 1.42
N LEU A 52 9.19 -5.89 0.12
CA LEU A 52 9.75 -7.15 -0.39
C LEU A 52 11.23 -7.30 0.00
N GLU A 53 11.99 -6.20 -0.03
CA GLU A 53 13.40 -6.18 0.37
C GLU A 53 13.55 -6.40 1.88
N ALA A 54 12.70 -5.76 2.69
CA ALA A 54 12.69 -5.91 4.14
C ALA A 54 12.52 -7.39 4.58
N LEU A 55 11.84 -8.21 3.80
CA LEU A 55 11.71 -9.65 4.06
C LEU A 55 13.04 -10.42 3.97
N ASP A 56 14.10 -9.86 3.36
CA ASP A 56 15.44 -10.45 3.39
C ASP A 56 16.09 -10.44 4.78
N GLN A 57 15.56 -9.64 5.70
CA GLN A 57 16.01 -9.59 7.09
C GLN A 57 15.48 -10.76 7.92
N VAL A 58 14.56 -11.56 7.39
CA VAL A 58 13.87 -12.61 8.14
C VAL A 58 14.36 -14.00 7.71
N ASP A 59 15.14 -14.64 8.55
CA ASP A 59 15.68 -15.96 8.27
C ASP A 59 14.61 -17.05 8.23
N GLY A 60 14.67 -17.90 7.21
CA GLY A 60 13.87 -19.13 7.14
C GLY A 60 12.40 -18.95 6.79
N ILE A 61 12.01 -17.81 6.23
CA ILE A 61 10.69 -17.63 5.61
C ILE A 61 10.70 -18.03 4.12
N ALA A 62 9.51 -18.26 3.56
CA ALA A 62 9.28 -18.27 2.13
C ALA A 62 8.71 -16.93 1.70
N LYS A 63 9.42 -16.18 0.86
CA LYS A 63 8.92 -14.91 0.30
C LYS A 63 8.03 -15.17 -0.91
N LYS A 64 6.96 -14.37 -1.05
CA LYS A 64 6.14 -14.32 -2.26
C LYS A 64 5.87 -12.87 -2.62
N ASP A 65 6.06 -12.55 -3.88
CA ASP A 65 5.76 -11.25 -4.48
C ASP A 65 4.39 -11.24 -5.16
N PHE A 66 3.73 -10.09 -5.12
CA PHE A 66 2.42 -9.84 -5.70
C PHE A 66 2.39 -8.48 -6.39
N ALA A 67 1.53 -8.33 -7.39
CA ALA A 67 1.44 -7.10 -8.17
C ALA A 67 0.87 -5.92 -7.35
N ASP A 68 -0.10 -6.20 -6.47
CA ASP A 68 -0.80 -5.18 -5.68
C ASP A 68 -1.29 -5.72 -4.32
N PHE A 69 -1.80 -4.82 -3.48
CA PHE A 69 -2.33 -5.16 -2.14
C PHE A 69 -3.65 -5.95 -2.19
N THR A 70 -4.43 -5.87 -3.27
CA THR A 70 -5.64 -6.68 -3.45
C THR A 70 -5.28 -8.15 -3.60
N ASP A 71 -4.25 -8.45 -4.39
CA ASP A 71 -3.74 -9.81 -4.58
C ASP A 71 -3.12 -10.37 -3.29
N LEU A 72 -2.38 -9.54 -2.52
CA LEU A 72 -1.86 -9.90 -1.20
C LEU A 72 -2.98 -10.30 -0.23
N LEU A 73 -4.02 -9.47 -0.13
CA LEU A 73 -5.18 -9.75 0.73
C LEU A 73 -5.91 -11.04 0.31
N ASN A 74 -6.11 -11.24 -0.99
CA ASN A 74 -6.73 -12.45 -1.53
C ASN A 74 -5.88 -13.71 -1.24
N ALA A 75 -4.55 -13.61 -1.38
CA ALA A 75 -3.61 -14.69 -1.06
C ALA A 75 -3.63 -15.04 0.42
N LEU A 76 -3.69 -14.04 1.31
CA LEU A 76 -3.83 -14.26 2.76
C LEU A 76 -5.18 -14.93 3.07
N LYS A 77 -6.29 -14.42 2.54
CA LYS A 77 -7.64 -14.97 2.78
C LYS A 77 -7.77 -16.40 2.29
N SER A 78 -7.18 -16.74 1.15
CA SER A 78 -7.17 -18.10 0.62
C SER A 78 -6.21 -19.04 1.35
N GLY A 79 -5.27 -18.50 2.14
CA GLY A 79 -4.24 -19.26 2.85
C GLY A 79 -3.07 -19.66 1.94
N ALA A 80 -2.87 -18.97 0.83
CA ALA A 80 -1.70 -19.13 -0.04
C ALA A 80 -0.43 -18.51 0.59
N ILE A 81 -0.60 -17.57 1.51
CA ILE A 81 0.42 -16.98 2.39
C ILE A 81 -0.07 -16.99 3.85
N ASP A 82 0.85 -16.86 4.81
CA ASP A 82 0.54 -16.79 6.24
C ASP A 82 0.38 -15.34 6.72
N GLY A 83 1.02 -14.41 6.04
CA GLY A 83 0.93 -12.98 6.28
C GLY A 83 1.50 -12.17 5.13
N TYR A 84 1.34 -10.86 5.17
CA TYR A 84 1.99 -9.94 4.24
C TYR A 84 2.41 -8.64 4.93
N VAL A 85 3.48 -8.03 4.44
CA VAL A 85 4.01 -6.76 4.95
C VAL A 85 3.19 -5.59 4.42
N ALA A 86 2.89 -4.65 5.28
CA ALA A 86 2.28 -3.37 4.94
C ALA A 86 2.66 -2.30 5.99
N GLU A 87 2.40 -1.04 5.71
CA GLU A 87 2.42 0.03 6.72
C GLU A 87 1.29 -0.15 7.73
N GLU A 88 1.53 0.27 8.97
CA GLU A 88 0.56 0.16 10.05
C GLU A 88 -0.82 0.78 9.73
N PRO A 89 -0.95 1.94 9.05
CA PRO A 89 -2.25 2.46 8.64
C PRO A 89 -3.05 1.52 7.73
N THR A 90 -2.39 0.82 6.81
CA THR A 90 -3.03 -0.21 5.95
C THR A 90 -3.51 -1.39 6.79
N ALA A 91 -2.72 -1.82 7.78
CA ALA A 91 -3.14 -2.88 8.68
C ALA A 91 -4.36 -2.48 9.52
N LEU A 92 -4.39 -1.26 10.04
CA LEU A 92 -5.53 -0.71 10.78
C LEU A 92 -6.79 -0.67 9.91
N GLU A 93 -6.66 -0.24 8.67
CA GLU A 93 -7.75 -0.16 7.70
C GLU A 93 -8.31 -1.56 7.37
N VAL A 94 -7.45 -2.49 6.96
CA VAL A 94 -7.84 -3.84 6.54
C VAL A 94 -8.43 -4.63 7.71
N CYS A 95 -7.81 -4.58 8.89
CA CYS A 95 -8.31 -5.27 10.08
C CYS A 95 -9.58 -4.62 10.66
N GLY A 96 -9.77 -3.33 10.41
CA GLY A 96 -11.01 -2.62 10.77
C GLY A 96 -12.21 -3.03 9.93
N LYS A 97 -11.98 -3.44 8.68
CA LYS A 97 -13.01 -3.92 7.73
C LYS A 97 -13.29 -5.42 7.79
N ASP A 98 -12.32 -6.21 8.25
CA ASP A 98 -12.39 -7.67 8.29
C ASP A 98 -11.95 -8.19 9.66
N ASP A 99 -12.92 -8.59 10.48
CA ASP A 99 -12.71 -9.08 11.84
C ASP A 99 -12.01 -10.45 11.90
N THR A 100 -11.82 -11.13 10.77
CA THR A 100 -11.03 -12.36 10.66
C THR A 100 -9.53 -12.11 10.51
N LEU A 101 -9.14 -10.84 10.37
CA LEU A 101 -7.75 -10.41 10.22
C LEU A 101 -7.25 -9.69 11.47
N THR A 102 -5.95 -9.74 11.65
CA THR A 102 -5.20 -8.97 12.65
C THR A 102 -3.83 -8.66 12.10
N TYR A 103 -3.01 -7.93 12.85
CA TYR A 103 -1.62 -7.70 12.46
C TYR A 103 -0.69 -7.85 13.66
N LEU A 104 0.57 -8.10 13.36
CA LEU A 104 1.66 -8.16 14.33
C LEU A 104 2.23 -6.74 14.46
N PRO A 105 2.09 -6.08 15.62
CA PRO A 105 2.43 -4.67 15.80
C PRO A 105 3.95 -4.50 15.99
N PHE A 106 4.71 -4.84 14.97
CA PHE A 106 6.15 -4.67 14.98
C PHE A 106 6.53 -3.20 14.98
N VAL A 107 7.63 -2.89 15.67
CA VAL A 107 8.19 -1.53 15.75
C VAL A 107 9.53 -1.53 15.03
N ASN A 108 9.67 -0.69 14.01
CA ASN A 108 10.91 -0.55 13.24
C ASN A 108 12.11 -0.33 14.16
N ASN A 109 13.24 -0.92 13.82
CA ASN A 109 14.52 -0.84 14.58
C ASN A 109 14.44 -1.35 16.03
N SER A 110 13.38 -2.12 16.37
CA SER A 110 13.20 -2.73 17.71
C SER A 110 12.75 -4.18 17.58
N THR A 111 11.43 -4.45 17.54
CA THR A 111 10.86 -5.79 17.36
C THR A 111 10.62 -6.13 15.89
N GLY A 112 10.61 -5.13 15.03
CA GLY A 112 10.31 -5.21 13.60
C GLY A 112 11.55 -5.06 12.70
N PHE A 113 11.28 -4.61 11.49
CA PHE A 113 12.28 -4.46 10.45
C PHE A 113 13.28 -3.36 10.77
N THR A 114 14.55 -3.57 10.43
CA THR A 114 15.55 -2.52 10.40
C THR A 114 15.31 -1.68 9.15
N ALA A 115 15.07 -0.39 9.32
CA ALA A 115 14.80 0.53 8.25
C ALA A 115 15.19 1.96 8.65
N THR A 116 15.54 2.77 7.68
CA THR A 116 15.71 4.22 7.87
C THR A 116 14.34 4.92 7.84
N ASP A 117 14.29 6.17 8.22
CA ASP A 117 13.08 6.98 8.13
C ASP A 117 12.66 7.21 6.67
N GLU A 118 13.61 7.24 5.72
CA GLU A 118 13.37 7.34 4.29
C GLU A 118 12.78 6.05 3.72
N GLU A 119 13.26 4.88 4.13
CA GLU A 119 12.76 3.59 3.65
C GLU A 119 11.33 3.28 4.09
N THR A 120 10.90 3.84 5.22
CA THR A 120 9.54 3.69 5.78
C THR A 120 8.70 4.95 5.70
N GLY A 121 9.31 6.05 5.27
CA GLY A 121 8.63 7.30 4.94
C GLY A 121 8.02 7.23 3.55
N ILE A 122 7.05 8.08 3.29
CA ILE A 122 6.48 8.27 1.96
C ILE A 122 6.63 9.73 1.53
N ALA A 123 7.02 9.94 0.29
CA ALA A 123 7.37 11.24 -0.26
C ALA A 123 6.74 11.46 -1.64
N VAL A 124 6.72 12.71 -2.08
CA VAL A 124 6.31 13.06 -3.45
C VAL A 124 7.51 12.90 -4.37
N ALA A 125 7.36 12.14 -5.46
CA ALA A 125 8.41 11.99 -6.45
C ALA A 125 8.15 12.87 -7.68
N PHE A 126 9.20 13.52 -8.14
CA PHE A 126 9.23 14.37 -9.32
C PHE A 126 10.28 13.89 -10.33
N LYS A 127 10.14 14.31 -11.58
CA LYS A 127 11.21 14.12 -12.54
C LYS A 127 12.49 14.79 -12.06
N THR A 128 13.63 14.13 -12.25
CA THR A 128 14.95 14.63 -11.85
C THR A 128 15.22 16.04 -12.34
N GLY A 129 15.66 16.91 -11.45
CA GLY A 129 15.89 18.33 -11.69
C GLY A 129 14.65 19.22 -11.63
N SER A 130 13.54 18.74 -11.08
CA SER A 130 12.32 19.55 -10.93
C SER A 130 12.47 20.64 -9.88
N GLU A 131 12.18 21.89 -10.24
CA GLU A 131 12.15 23.00 -9.29
C GLU A 131 10.98 22.92 -8.29
N MET A 132 9.98 22.07 -8.57
CA MET A 132 8.82 21.89 -7.70
C MET A 132 9.17 21.18 -6.37
N VAL A 133 10.25 20.41 -6.32
CA VAL A 133 10.68 19.70 -5.08
C VAL A 133 10.82 20.68 -3.91
N ALA A 134 11.54 21.79 -4.12
CA ALA A 134 11.76 22.79 -3.07
C ALA A 134 10.44 23.46 -2.63
N GLN A 135 9.58 23.82 -3.59
CA GLN A 135 8.30 24.47 -3.31
C GLN A 135 7.37 23.51 -2.51
N VAL A 136 7.34 22.24 -2.90
CA VAL A 136 6.50 21.23 -2.23
C VAL A 136 7.07 20.89 -0.85
N ASN A 137 8.41 20.89 -0.66
CA ASN A 137 9.01 20.75 0.66
C ASN A 137 8.58 21.86 1.63
N ASP A 138 8.55 23.12 1.17
CA ASP A 138 8.07 24.24 2.00
C ASP A 138 6.60 24.04 2.40
N ILE A 139 5.76 23.52 1.51
CA ILE A 139 4.35 23.20 1.79
C ILE A 139 4.24 22.06 2.81
N ILE A 140 4.98 20.94 2.59
CA ILE A 140 4.99 19.77 3.47
C ILE A 140 5.49 20.15 4.88
N ALA A 141 6.50 21.00 4.98
CA ALA A 141 7.03 21.50 6.26
C ALA A 141 5.98 22.28 7.07
N GLY A 142 5.01 22.92 6.40
CA GLY A 142 3.88 23.60 7.03
C GLY A 142 2.84 22.66 7.66
N ILE A 143 2.87 21.34 7.37
CA ILE A 143 1.91 20.37 7.92
C ILE A 143 2.52 19.73 9.16
N SER A 144 1.96 20.04 10.36
CA SER A 144 2.49 19.48 11.61
C SER A 144 2.31 17.96 11.70
N THR A 145 3.12 17.29 12.50
CA THR A 145 3.02 15.85 12.75
C THR A 145 1.63 15.47 13.29
N GLU A 146 1.08 16.28 14.18
CA GLU A 146 -0.27 16.07 14.74
C GLU A 146 -1.34 16.14 13.64
N THR A 147 -1.22 17.09 12.72
CA THR A 147 -2.14 17.21 11.57
C THR A 147 -2.05 16.00 10.66
N ARG A 148 -0.83 15.52 10.35
CA ARG A 148 -0.60 14.32 9.53
C ARG A 148 -1.22 13.07 10.16
N GLN A 149 -1.03 12.88 11.47
CA GLN A 149 -1.60 11.75 12.21
C GLN A 149 -3.13 11.84 12.30
N ALA A 150 -3.67 13.03 12.58
CA ALA A 150 -5.11 13.24 12.64
C ALA A 150 -5.78 13.03 11.27
N LEU A 151 -5.16 13.48 10.19
CA LEU A 151 -5.62 13.21 8.84
C LEU A 151 -5.63 11.71 8.56
N MET A 152 -4.57 10.98 8.87
CA MET A 152 -4.52 9.52 8.65
C MET A 152 -5.64 8.81 9.42
N ALA A 153 -5.86 9.17 10.69
CA ALA A 153 -6.95 8.59 11.49
C ALA A 153 -8.33 8.87 10.86
N GLN A 154 -8.56 10.11 10.35
CA GLN A 154 -9.78 10.47 9.65
C GLN A 154 -9.95 9.63 8.37
N ILE A 155 -8.90 9.49 7.58
CA ILE A 155 -8.93 8.74 6.32
C ILE A 155 -9.19 7.25 6.55
N VAL A 156 -8.55 6.63 7.55
CA VAL A 156 -8.84 5.23 7.95
C VAL A 156 -10.31 5.05 8.31
N ALA A 157 -10.89 6.00 9.06
CA ALA A 157 -12.33 5.94 9.39
C ALA A 157 -13.22 6.09 8.15
N LEU A 158 -12.88 6.98 7.22
CA LEU A 158 -13.64 7.20 5.98
C LEU A 158 -13.56 6.02 5.02
N SER A 159 -12.46 5.30 4.99
CA SER A 159 -12.28 4.14 4.09
C SER A 159 -13.28 3.01 4.36
N ALA A 160 -13.85 2.95 5.57
CA ALA A 160 -14.89 1.96 5.92
C ALA A 160 -16.20 2.13 5.13
N SER A 161 -16.50 3.36 4.66
CA SER A 161 -17.70 3.69 3.87
C SER A 161 -17.36 4.78 2.84
N PRO A 162 -16.51 4.49 1.85
CA PRO A 162 -15.86 5.50 1.01
C PRO A 162 -16.86 6.31 0.17
N ASP A 163 -17.94 5.70 -0.28
CA ASP A 163 -18.97 6.36 -1.10
C ASP A 163 -20.02 7.13 -0.28
N THR A 164 -19.89 7.16 1.07
CA THR A 164 -20.80 7.88 1.96
C THR A 164 -20.17 9.19 2.41
N GLN A 165 -20.85 10.32 2.13
CA GLN A 165 -20.38 11.63 2.57
C GLN A 165 -20.39 11.74 4.10
N SER A 166 -19.24 12.03 4.69
CA SER A 166 -19.12 12.40 6.11
C SER A 166 -19.64 13.80 6.36
N SER A 167 -20.17 14.03 7.56
CA SER A 167 -20.50 15.39 8.05
C SER A 167 -19.27 16.19 8.45
N ASP A 168 -18.15 15.52 8.67
CA ASP A 168 -16.93 16.14 9.18
C ASP A 168 -16.13 16.75 8.02
N ALA A 169 -15.63 17.98 8.25
CA ALA A 169 -14.73 18.62 7.31
C ALA A 169 -13.37 17.88 7.28
N MET A 170 -12.72 17.89 6.08
CA MET A 170 -11.36 17.38 5.97
C MET A 170 -10.40 18.16 6.87
N ILE A 171 -9.58 17.44 7.64
CA ILE A 171 -8.59 18.02 8.57
C ILE A 171 -7.56 18.83 7.81
N LEU A 172 -7.09 18.31 6.65
CA LEU A 172 -6.17 19.03 5.79
C LEU A 172 -6.95 19.68 4.64
N ALA A 173 -7.16 20.98 4.76
CA ALA A 173 -7.81 21.78 3.72
C ALA A 173 -7.09 23.12 3.58
N SER A 174 -6.82 23.54 2.35
CA SER A 174 -6.36 24.88 2.02
C SER A 174 -7.54 25.84 1.90
N GLY A 175 -7.33 27.07 2.34
CA GLY A 175 -8.25 28.17 2.04
C GLY A 175 -8.06 28.78 0.65
N ASN A 176 -6.98 28.42 -0.06
CA ASN A 176 -6.70 28.91 -1.40
C ASN A 176 -7.57 28.18 -2.44
N THR A 177 -8.30 28.93 -3.23
CA THR A 177 -9.16 28.44 -4.31
C THR A 177 -8.67 28.90 -5.69
N ASP A 178 -7.54 29.61 -5.76
CA ASP A 178 -6.93 30.01 -7.04
C ASP A 178 -6.35 28.79 -7.75
N THR A 179 -6.58 28.70 -9.04
CA THR A 179 -6.05 27.65 -9.93
C THR A 179 -5.39 28.24 -11.18
N SER A 180 -5.03 29.53 -11.12
CA SER A 180 -4.49 30.26 -12.27
C SER A 180 -3.08 29.82 -12.68
N ASN A 181 -2.35 29.12 -11.79
CA ASN A 181 -0.99 28.64 -12.07
C ASN A 181 -0.94 27.34 -12.90
N GLY A 182 -2.08 26.89 -13.42
CA GLY A 182 -2.15 25.70 -14.29
C GLY A 182 -2.67 24.46 -13.58
N THR A 183 -2.22 23.29 -14.01
CA THR A 183 -2.71 22.00 -13.51
C THR A 183 -1.54 21.15 -13.01
N LEU A 184 -1.67 20.61 -11.81
CA LEU A 184 -0.78 19.61 -11.23
C LEU A 184 -1.32 18.21 -11.54
N LYS A 185 -0.60 17.46 -12.36
CA LYS A 185 -0.96 16.09 -12.77
C LYS A 185 -0.24 15.09 -11.89
N ILE A 186 -1.01 14.29 -11.13
CA ILE A 186 -0.48 13.33 -10.17
C ILE A 186 -0.79 11.90 -10.63
N ALA A 187 0.24 11.03 -10.60
CA ALA A 187 0.07 9.58 -10.73
C ALA A 187 -0.08 8.92 -9.36
N MET A 188 -1.02 7.99 -9.26
CA MET A 188 -1.28 7.12 -8.11
C MET A 188 -1.62 5.70 -8.60
N GLU A 189 -1.53 4.70 -7.71
CA GLU A 189 -2.03 3.35 -8.02
C GLU A 189 -3.56 3.27 -7.90
N CYS A 190 -4.15 4.04 -6.99
CA CYS A 190 -5.57 4.04 -6.63
C CYS A 190 -6.10 2.67 -6.15
N ALA A 191 -5.23 1.83 -5.61
CA ALA A 191 -5.51 0.48 -5.11
C ALA A 191 -4.84 0.18 -3.76
N TYR A 192 -4.31 1.19 -3.07
CA TYR A 192 -3.57 1.08 -1.81
C TYR A 192 -4.22 1.89 -0.68
N ALA A 193 -5.33 1.41 -0.12
CA ALA A 193 -5.96 2.04 1.05
C ALA A 193 -5.11 1.87 2.33
N PRO A 194 -5.08 2.86 3.23
CA PRO A 194 -5.81 4.11 3.22
C PRO A 194 -5.08 5.25 2.47
N PHE A 195 -3.93 4.98 1.85
CA PHE A 195 -3.15 6.01 1.16
C PHE A 195 -3.87 6.51 -0.10
N ASN A 196 -4.26 5.62 -0.99
CA ASN A 196 -5.02 5.96 -2.18
C ASN A 196 -5.90 4.77 -2.62
N TRP A 197 -7.18 5.04 -2.89
CA TRP A 197 -8.13 4.02 -3.37
C TRP A 197 -9.10 4.59 -4.40
N THR A 198 -9.79 3.71 -5.13
CA THR A 198 -10.87 4.07 -6.05
C THR A 198 -12.23 3.95 -5.35
N GLN A 199 -13.10 4.95 -5.56
CA GLN A 199 -14.52 4.95 -5.15
C GLN A 199 -15.42 5.42 -6.29
N THR A 200 -16.76 5.27 -6.13
CA THR A 200 -17.73 5.52 -7.20
C THR A 200 -18.46 6.87 -7.07
N THR A 201 -18.16 7.64 -6.04
CA THR A 201 -18.72 8.97 -5.79
C THR A 201 -17.63 9.99 -5.50
N ASP A 202 -17.95 11.27 -5.57
CA ASP A 202 -17.09 12.38 -5.15
C ASP A 202 -17.12 12.65 -3.63
N ALA A 203 -17.73 11.76 -2.85
CA ALA A 203 -17.85 11.89 -1.40
C ALA A 203 -16.49 12.10 -0.74
N ASN A 204 -16.49 12.85 0.38
CA ASN A 204 -15.32 13.12 1.21
C ASN A 204 -14.17 13.80 0.44
N GLY A 205 -14.51 14.56 -0.60
CA GLY A 205 -13.55 15.30 -1.38
C GLY A 205 -12.68 14.46 -2.31
N ALA A 206 -13.18 13.30 -2.75
CA ALA A 206 -12.55 12.49 -3.76
C ALA A 206 -12.44 13.25 -5.10
N VAL A 207 -11.43 12.92 -5.88
CA VAL A 207 -11.08 13.59 -7.14
C VAL A 207 -11.33 12.64 -8.31
N PRO A 208 -11.94 13.10 -9.43
CA PRO A 208 -12.13 12.24 -10.60
C PRO A 208 -10.80 11.65 -11.09
N ILE A 209 -10.80 10.35 -11.39
CA ILE A 209 -9.65 9.69 -12.04
C ILE A 209 -9.73 9.98 -13.54
N GLN A 210 -8.72 10.60 -14.09
CA GLN A 210 -8.67 10.98 -15.50
C GLN A 210 -8.74 9.75 -16.41
N GLY A 211 -9.66 9.79 -17.39
CA GLY A 211 -9.88 8.67 -18.32
C GLY A 211 -10.69 7.50 -17.77
N GLN A 212 -11.25 7.62 -16.54
CA GLN A 212 -12.09 6.59 -15.92
C GLN A 212 -13.44 7.20 -15.47
N ASP A 213 -14.42 7.20 -16.36
CA ASP A 213 -15.73 7.79 -16.12
C ASP A 213 -16.43 7.21 -14.89
N GLY A 214 -16.87 8.09 -13.98
CA GLY A 214 -17.57 7.71 -12.76
C GLY A 214 -16.70 7.10 -11.67
N MET A 215 -15.37 7.12 -11.83
CA MET A 215 -14.41 6.67 -10.82
C MET A 215 -13.66 7.85 -10.21
N TYR A 216 -13.47 7.79 -8.91
CA TYR A 216 -12.85 8.85 -8.13
C TYR A 216 -11.73 8.26 -7.26
N ALA A 217 -10.62 8.98 -7.15
CA ALA A 217 -9.54 8.69 -6.22
C ALA A 217 -9.80 9.39 -4.88
N ASN A 218 -9.60 8.70 -3.78
CA ASN A 218 -9.56 9.27 -2.44
C ASN A 218 -8.48 8.59 -1.59
N GLY A 219 -8.23 9.12 -0.41
CA GLY A 219 -7.22 8.62 0.50
C GLY A 219 -6.28 9.71 0.99
N TYR A 220 -5.35 9.30 1.85
CA TYR A 220 -4.37 10.21 2.44
C TYR A 220 -3.58 10.98 1.38
N ASP A 221 -3.06 10.27 0.38
CA ASP A 221 -2.29 10.82 -0.73
C ASP A 221 -3.10 11.83 -1.55
N VAL A 222 -4.39 11.54 -1.77
CA VAL A 222 -5.29 12.44 -2.51
C VAL A 222 -5.52 13.73 -1.74
N GLN A 223 -5.71 13.66 -0.41
CA GLN A 223 -5.89 14.87 0.39
C GLN A 223 -4.61 15.70 0.49
N VAL A 224 -3.44 15.04 0.57
CA VAL A 224 -2.13 15.71 0.48
C VAL A 224 -1.95 16.36 -0.89
N ALA A 225 -2.25 15.65 -1.99
CA ALA A 225 -2.18 16.19 -3.35
C ALA A 225 -3.08 17.42 -3.55
N LYS A 226 -4.31 17.39 -3.02
CA LYS A 226 -5.24 18.53 -3.05
C LYS A 226 -4.68 19.74 -2.29
N TYR A 227 -4.11 19.49 -1.12
CA TYR A 227 -3.50 20.56 -0.31
C TYR A 227 -2.31 21.18 -1.05
N ILE A 228 -1.39 20.35 -1.58
CA ILE A 228 -0.24 20.82 -2.35
C ILE A 228 -0.69 21.63 -3.59
N ALA A 229 -1.62 21.11 -4.38
CA ALA A 229 -2.11 21.79 -5.56
C ALA A 229 -2.74 23.16 -5.23
N ALA A 230 -3.54 23.22 -4.17
CA ALA A 230 -4.16 24.45 -3.72
C ALA A 230 -3.11 25.49 -3.22
N GLU A 231 -2.11 25.08 -2.43
CA GLU A 231 -1.04 25.97 -1.98
C GLU A 231 -0.18 26.47 -3.15
N LEU A 232 -0.01 25.68 -4.21
CA LEU A 232 0.65 26.09 -5.45
C LEU A 232 -0.23 26.98 -6.35
N GLY A 233 -1.53 27.12 -6.04
CA GLY A 233 -2.49 27.82 -6.91
C GLY A 233 -2.77 27.08 -8.23
N MET A 234 -2.76 25.75 -8.21
CA MET A 234 -2.94 24.87 -9.36
C MET A 234 -4.21 24.03 -9.23
N ALA A 235 -4.83 23.69 -10.36
CA ALA A 235 -5.85 22.66 -10.41
C ALA A 235 -5.21 21.28 -10.23
N LEU A 236 -5.94 20.30 -9.67
CA LEU A 236 -5.46 18.92 -9.50
C LEU A 236 -6.09 18.00 -10.54
N GLU A 237 -5.29 17.19 -11.20
CA GLU A 237 -5.71 16.04 -11.99
C GLU A 237 -5.03 14.77 -11.46
N VAL A 238 -5.81 13.68 -11.25
CA VAL A 238 -5.31 12.39 -10.78
C VAL A 238 -5.40 11.35 -11.89
N TYR A 239 -4.32 10.63 -12.11
CA TYR A 239 -4.19 9.56 -13.09
C TYR A 239 -3.85 8.25 -12.36
N SER A 240 -4.60 7.18 -12.66
CA SER A 240 -4.32 5.85 -12.11
C SER A 240 -3.37 5.09 -13.02
N TYR A 241 -2.29 4.55 -12.43
CA TYR A 241 -1.28 3.72 -13.08
C TYR A 241 -1.02 2.46 -12.25
N VAL A 242 -0.65 1.36 -12.90
CA VAL A 242 -0.07 0.23 -12.17
C VAL A 242 1.28 0.63 -11.58
N TRP A 243 1.66 0.03 -10.45
CA TRP A 243 2.84 0.42 -9.66
C TRP A 243 4.11 0.62 -10.50
N ASP A 244 4.49 -0.38 -11.29
CA ASP A 244 5.72 -0.34 -12.11
C ASP A 244 5.72 0.75 -13.21
N SER A 245 4.57 1.36 -13.49
CA SER A 245 4.44 2.43 -14.49
C SER A 245 4.51 3.83 -13.90
N LEU A 246 4.54 4.00 -12.57
CA LEU A 246 4.53 5.30 -11.91
C LEU A 246 5.80 6.11 -12.26
N ILE A 247 7.00 5.55 -12.00
CA ILE A 247 8.27 6.21 -12.30
C ILE A 247 8.42 6.50 -13.80
N PRO A 248 8.18 5.55 -14.72
CA PRO A 248 8.15 5.85 -16.16
C PRO A 248 7.20 6.98 -16.56
N ALA A 249 6.02 7.10 -15.92
CA ALA A 249 5.07 8.16 -16.24
C ALA A 249 5.60 9.56 -15.89
N VAL A 250 6.22 9.72 -14.72
CA VAL A 250 6.82 11.03 -14.34
C VAL A 250 8.07 11.33 -15.15
N GLN A 251 8.92 10.35 -15.43
CA GLN A 251 10.12 10.53 -16.24
C GLN A 251 9.80 11.01 -17.67
N SER A 252 8.73 10.45 -18.26
CA SER A 252 8.27 10.84 -19.60
C SER A 252 7.59 12.22 -19.65
N GLY A 253 7.18 12.76 -18.48
CA GLY A 253 6.39 13.99 -18.40
C GLY A 253 4.91 13.79 -18.73
N ALA A 254 4.39 12.54 -18.68
CA ALA A 254 2.96 12.28 -18.80
C ALA A 254 2.19 12.83 -17.58
N VAL A 255 2.84 12.82 -16.41
CA VAL A 255 2.41 13.46 -15.18
C VAL A 255 3.55 14.30 -14.59
N ASP A 256 3.22 15.21 -13.68
CA ASP A 256 4.18 16.10 -13.05
C ASP A 256 4.85 15.46 -11.83
N ALA A 257 4.09 14.65 -11.07
CA ALA A 257 4.58 14.00 -9.87
C ALA A 257 3.87 12.68 -9.58
N ILE A 258 4.46 11.90 -8.64
CA ILE A 258 3.87 10.69 -8.04
C ILE A 258 3.57 11.00 -6.58
N ILE A 259 2.33 10.74 -6.15
CA ILE A 259 1.91 10.71 -4.74
C ILE A 259 1.13 9.41 -4.54
N ALA A 260 1.80 8.36 -4.07
CA ALA A 260 1.27 7.00 -4.15
C ALA A 260 1.75 6.08 -3.01
N GLY A 261 1.97 6.63 -1.80
CA GLY A 261 2.57 5.85 -0.71
C GLY A 261 4.01 5.39 -1.04
N MET A 262 4.73 6.15 -1.86
CA MET A 262 6.04 5.74 -2.37
C MET A 262 7.17 6.21 -1.46
N SER A 263 8.02 5.26 -1.01
CA SER A 263 9.21 5.57 -0.22
C SER A 263 10.38 6.03 -1.10
N PRO A 264 11.17 7.02 -0.65
CA PRO A 264 12.36 7.50 -1.34
C PRO A 264 13.55 6.56 -1.11
N THR A 265 13.48 5.32 -1.66
CA THR A 265 14.61 4.39 -1.58
C THR A 265 15.78 4.85 -2.45
N ALA A 266 17.00 4.48 -2.08
CA ALA A 266 18.22 4.85 -2.80
C ALA A 266 18.16 4.46 -4.30
N GLU A 267 17.55 3.30 -4.63
CA GLU A 267 17.36 2.87 -6.02
C GLU A 267 16.45 3.81 -6.81
N ARG A 268 15.38 4.33 -6.15
CA ARG A 268 14.44 5.26 -6.80
C ARG A 268 15.01 6.66 -6.92
N GLU A 269 15.82 7.10 -5.97
CA GLU A 269 16.53 8.39 -6.02
C GLU A 269 17.52 8.50 -7.19
N GLU A 270 17.99 7.37 -7.72
CA GLU A 270 18.75 7.35 -8.98
C GLU A 270 17.90 7.71 -10.21
N GLN A 271 16.56 7.64 -10.11
CA GLN A 271 15.64 7.74 -11.23
C GLN A 271 14.74 8.99 -11.17
N VAL A 272 14.45 9.50 -9.98
CA VAL A 272 13.54 10.62 -9.70
C VAL A 272 14.02 11.39 -8.48
N ASP A 273 13.60 12.65 -8.34
CA ASP A 273 13.87 13.43 -7.14
C ASP A 273 12.67 13.35 -6.19
N PHE A 274 12.95 13.22 -4.90
CA PHE A 274 11.92 13.16 -3.86
C PHE A 274 11.88 14.44 -3.02
N THR A 275 10.71 14.72 -2.47
CA THR A 275 10.55 15.67 -1.37
C THR A 275 10.94 15.05 -0.04
N ASP A 276 10.90 15.85 1.03
CA ASP A 276 10.81 15.32 2.39
C ASP A 276 9.58 14.45 2.55
N CYS A 277 9.64 13.47 3.48
CA CYS A 277 8.53 12.57 3.73
C CYS A 277 7.31 13.31 4.31
N TYR A 278 6.14 13.09 3.73
CA TYR A 278 4.87 13.63 4.24
C TYR A 278 4.19 12.70 5.24
N TYR A 279 4.62 11.43 5.35
CA TYR A 279 4.17 10.48 6.37
C TYR A 279 5.25 9.43 6.65
N ASN A 280 5.33 8.95 7.90
CA ASN A 280 6.19 7.84 8.31
C ASN A 280 5.40 6.86 9.16
N SER A 281 5.69 5.57 9.02
CA SER A 281 4.98 4.49 9.70
C SER A 281 5.89 3.32 10.05
N ASN A 282 5.45 2.45 10.96
CA ASN A 282 6.05 1.14 11.12
C ASN A 282 5.61 0.20 10.00
N LEU A 283 6.50 -0.72 9.63
CA LEU A 283 6.14 -1.90 8.85
C LEU A 283 5.64 -2.99 9.79
N VAL A 284 4.48 -3.55 9.47
CA VAL A 284 3.80 -4.59 10.23
C VAL A 284 3.50 -5.79 9.34
N VAL A 285 3.10 -6.91 9.94
CA VAL A 285 2.68 -8.09 9.17
C VAL A 285 1.21 -8.37 9.45
N ILE A 286 0.38 -8.29 8.41
CA ILE A 286 -1.05 -8.61 8.49
C ILE A 286 -1.21 -10.13 8.37
N ILE A 287 -1.98 -10.72 9.28
CA ILE A 287 -2.22 -12.16 9.39
C ILE A 287 -3.71 -12.47 9.58
N LYS A 288 -4.09 -13.73 9.43
CA LYS A 288 -5.41 -14.21 9.89
C LYS A 288 -5.43 -14.34 11.42
N LYS A 289 -6.62 -14.16 12.03
CA LYS A 289 -6.87 -14.53 13.44
C LYS A 289 -6.99 -16.03 13.59
#